data_58ceb788654fc930bf366dd4691e2cba
#
_entry.id   58ceb788654fc930bf366dd4691e2cba
#
_cell.length_a   1.000
_cell.length_b   1.000
_cell.length_c   1.000
_cell.angle_alpha   90.00
_cell.angle_beta   90.00
_cell.angle_gamma   90.00
#
_symmetry.space_group_name_H-M   'P 1'
#
loop_
_entity.id
_entity.type
_entity.pdbx_description
1 polymer ?
#
loop_
_entity_poly.entity_id
_entity_poly.type
_entity_poly.pdbx_seq_one_letter_code
_entity_poly.pdbx_strand_id
1 'polypeptide(L)'
;MKVAPESDLSADGAPGPISADRFADESDRIRAVYSKRGERPVYSVLEPAQMLALQEREKKLLNMLALYGFDSKIGEARILDVGCGSGIWLRKFVHWGASPQNLVGIDLLSERITEARSVCPPAITFRCQNATDLTNLAGDFDLVLQSTVFTSILEPQMKRQIANEMLRKLRADGMIVWYDFHVNNPANPNVRGIVRAEIRQLFPDCRIHLEKLTLAPPLGRPIARVSHGLYRALSAIKPLCTHYLGIIRKV
;
A
#
# COMPACT_ATOMS: atom_id res chain seq x y z
N MET A 1 48.70 6.00 -47.78
CA MET A 1 47.50 5.19 -47.51
C MET A 1 47.45 4.94 -46.01
N LYS A 2 46.69 5.80 -45.26
CA LYS A 2 46.54 5.71 -43.78
C LYS A 2 45.25 4.99 -43.50
N VAL A 3 45.34 3.87 -42.84
CA VAL A 3 44.18 3.10 -42.33
C VAL A 3 43.73 3.77 -41.05
N ALA A 4 42.45 4.10 -40.96
CA ALA A 4 41.77 4.59 -39.74
C ALA A 4 41.43 3.39 -38.82
N PRO A 5 41.46 3.57 -37.48
CA PRO A 5 41.06 2.51 -36.57
C PRO A 5 39.54 2.43 -36.44
N GLU A 6 39.05 1.22 -36.39
CA GLU A 6 37.66 0.83 -36.13
C GLU A 6 37.20 1.33 -34.75
N SER A 7 36.01 1.93 -34.72
CA SER A 7 35.33 2.34 -33.51
C SER A 7 34.72 1.13 -32.83
N ASP A 8 35.19 0.88 -31.64
CA ASP A 8 34.65 -0.10 -30.66
C ASP A 8 33.24 0.33 -30.23
N LEU A 9 32.24 -0.41 -30.69
CA LEU A 9 30.86 -0.35 -30.18
C LEU A 9 30.74 -1.34 -29.01
N SER A 10 31.12 -0.91 -27.81
CA SER A 10 30.86 -1.67 -26.61
C SER A 10 29.44 -1.40 -26.10
N ALA A 11 28.71 -2.40 -26.20
CA ALA A 11 27.49 -2.94 -25.56
C ALA A 11 26.95 -2.29 -24.28
N ASP A 12 25.65 -2.05 -24.33
CA ASP A 12 24.65 -2.25 -23.28
C ASP A 12 25.11 -2.23 -21.82
N GLY A 13 25.04 -1.06 -21.23
CA GLY A 13 25.01 -0.89 -19.79
C GLY A 13 23.65 -1.28 -19.22
N ALA A 14 23.48 -2.55 -18.83
CA ALA A 14 22.41 -2.92 -17.92
C ALA A 14 22.50 -2.06 -16.65
N PRO A 15 21.43 -1.44 -16.15
CA PRO A 15 21.51 -0.68 -14.90
C PRO A 15 21.91 -1.62 -13.77
N GLY A 16 23.06 -1.37 -13.18
CA GLY A 16 23.55 -2.08 -11.99
C GLY A 16 22.55 -1.98 -10.82
N PRO A 17 22.69 -2.82 -9.78
CA PRO A 17 21.79 -2.80 -8.65
C PRO A 17 21.76 -1.39 -8.04
N ILE A 18 20.56 -0.81 -8.00
CA ILE A 18 20.32 0.52 -7.43
C ILE A 18 20.64 0.42 -5.94
N SER A 19 21.72 1.06 -5.48
CA SER A 19 22.11 1.02 -4.07
C SER A 19 20.96 1.56 -3.19
N ALA A 20 20.76 0.95 -2.02
CA ALA A 20 19.75 1.38 -1.03
C ALA A 20 19.91 2.86 -0.63
N ASP A 21 21.05 3.44 -0.86
CA ASP A 21 21.44 4.83 -0.58
C ASP A 21 20.73 5.86 -1.49
N ARG A 22 20.29 5.46 -2.68
CA ARG A 22 19.67 6.39 -3.66
C ARG A 22 18.40 7.07 -3.14
N PHE A 23 17.69 6.47 -2.19
CA PHE A 23 16.45 6.99 -1.62
C PHE A 23 16.59 7.35 -0.13
N ALA A 24 17.81 7.55 0.36
CA ALA A 24 18.07 7.87 1.76
C ALA A 24 17.33 9.15 2.18
N ASP A 25 17.48 10.24 1.42
CA ASP A 25 16.85 11.54 1.72
C ASP A 25 15.33 11.44 1.83
N GLU A 26 14.68 10.73 0.89
CA GLU A 26 13.22 10.55 0.92
C GLU A 26 12.78 9.65 2.08
N SER A 27 13.55 8.62 2.39
CA SER A 27 13.31 7.75 3.54
C SER A 27 13.43 8.52 4.85
N ASP A 28 14.43 9.37 4.98
CA ASP A 28 14.63 10.21 6.18
C ASP A 28 13.55 11.28 6.30
N ARG A 29 13.12 11.88 5.17
CA ARG A 29 11.96 12.78 5.14
C ARG A 29 10.70 12.07 5.67
N ILE A 30 10.43 10.84 5.19
CA ILE A 30 9.29 10.04 5.64
C ILE A 30 9.39 9.76 7.14
N ARG A 31 10.54 9.30 7.63
CA ARG A 31 10.78 9.06 9.07
C ARG A 31 10.51 10.33 9.89
N ALA A 32 11.07 11.47 9.49
CA ALA A 32 10.89 12.75 10.17
C ALA A 32 9.43 13.24 10.20
N VAL A 33 8.67 12.99 9.14
CA VAL A 33 7.23 13.33 9.07
C VAL A 33 6.43 12.45 10.03
N TYR A 34 6.70 11.16 10.05
CA TYR A 34 5.92 10.22 10.87
C TYR A 34 6.28 10.29 12.34
N SER A 35 7.55 10.53 12.72
CA SER A 35 7.95 10.74 14.11
C SER A 35 7.26 11.95 14.77
N LYS A 36 6.99 13.00 13.98
CA LYS A 36 6.27 14.21 14.43
C LYS A 36 4.74 14.04 14.46
N ARG A 37 4.21 12.96 13.88
CA ARG A 37 2.76 12.84 13.62
C ARG A 37 1.95 12.59 14.89
N GLY A 38 2.54 11.98 15.92
CA GLY A 38 1.87 11.64 17.18
C GLY A 38 0.54 10.89 16.96
N GLU A 39 -0.10 10.50 18.04
CA GLU A 39 -1.47 10.00 17.97
C GLU A 39 -2.43 11.18 17.81
N ARG A 40 -3.12 11.24 16.66
CA ARG A 40 -4.16 12.24 16.43
C ARG A 40 -5.52 11.63 16.71
N PRO A 41 -6.33 12.22 17.62
CA PRO A 41 -7.68 11.71 17.94
C PRO A 41 -8.57 11.49 16.72
N VAL A 42 -8.34 12.28 15.64
CA VAL A 42 -9.08 12.22 14.39
C VAL A 42 -8.89 10.90 13.62
N TYR A 43 -7.88 10.12 13.94
CA TYR A 43 -7.64 8.78 13.39
C TYR A 43 -8.07 7.66 14.34
N SER A 44 -8.64 7.99 15.49
CA SER A 44 -9.23 7.00 16.40
C SER A 44 -10.34 6.22 15.68
N VAL A 45 -10.36 4.91 15.86
CA VAL A 45 -11.44 4.04 15.36
C VAL A 45 -12.79 4.34 16.02
N LEU A 46 -12.79 5.06 17.13
CA LEU A 46 -13.99 5.51 17.84
C LEU A 46 -14.57 6.81 17.25
N GLU A 47 -13.84 7.50 16.35
CA GLU A 47 -14.38 8.63 15.60
C GLU A 47 -15.38 8.12 14.55
N PRO A 48 -16.66 8.56 14.55
CA PRO A 48 -17.71 7.95 13.73
C PRO A 48 -17.39 7.87 12.23
N ALA A 49 -16.79 8.90 11.65
CA ALA A 49 -16.43 8.88 10.23
C ALA A 49 -15.29 7.89 9.93
N GLN A 50 -14.33 7.75 10.85
CA GLN A 50 -13.24 6.81 10.71
C GLN A 50 -13.75 5.36 10.84
N MET A 51 -14.64 5.11 11.77
CA MET A 51 -15.30 3.82 11.95
C MET A 51 -16.06 3.41 10.67
N LEU A 52 -16.91 4.31 10.13
CA LEU A 52 -17.70 4.04 8.93
C LEU A 52 -16.81 3.82 7.70
N ALA A 53 -15.77 4.63 7.52
CA ALA A 53 -14.80 4.48 6.43
C ALA A 53 -14.05 3.14 6.51
N LEU A 54 -13.67 2.72 7.72
CA LEU A 54 -12.99 1.44 7.94
C LEU A 54 -13.91 0.27 7.61
N GLN A 55 -15.16 0.30 8.08
CA GLN A 55 -16.18 -0.73 7.79
C GLN A 55 -16.48 -0.83 6.29
N GLU A 56 -16.63 0.33 5.61
CA GLU A 56 -16.84 0.38 4.16
C GLU A 56 -15.69 -0.27 3.40
N ARG A 57 -14.46 0.09 3.77
CA ARG A 57 -13.23 -0.45 3.16
C ARG A 57 -13.10 -1.94 3.38
N GLU A 58 -13.33 -2.41 4.61
CA GLU A 58 -13.27 -3.83 4.97
C GLU A 58 -14.29 -4.65 4.17
N LYS A 59 -15.55 -4.23 4.16
CA LYS A 59 -16.61 -4.88 3.39
C LYS A 59 -16.29 -4.94 1.89
N LYS A 60 -15.80 -3.83 1.33
CA LYS A 60 -15.44 -3.77 -0.10
C LYS A 60 -14.25 -4.65 -0.42
N LEU A 61 -13.22 -4.67 0.45
CA LEU A 61 -12.06 -5.54 0.27
C LEU A 61 -12.46 -7.01 0.27
N LEU A 62 -13.26 -7.45 1.25
CA LEU A 62 -13.74 -8.83 1.33
C LEU A 62 -14.54 -9.23 0.08
N ASN A 63 -15.43 -8.34 -0.40
CA ASN A 63 -16.17 -8.59 -1.64
C ASN A 63 -15.25 -8.72 -2.85
N MET A 64 -14.21 -7.87 -2.96
CA MET A 64 -13.23 -7.99 -4.05
C MET A 64 -12.43 -9.29 -3.95
N LEU A 65 -11.97 -9.66 -2.76
CA LEU A 65 -11.23 -10.91 -2.54
C LEU A 65 -12.07 -12.13 -2.93
N ALA A 66 -13.36 -12.16 -2.54
CA ALA A 66 -14.28 -13.23 -2.91
C ALA A 66 -14.52 -13.30 -4.42
N LEU A 67 -14.69 -12.16 -5.12
CA LEU A 67 -14.81 -12.12 -6.58
C LEU A 67 -13.60 -12.73 -7.32
N TYR A 68 -12.42 -12.71 -6.69
CA TYR A 68 -11.21 -13.33 -7.23
C TYR A 68 -10.92 -14.72 -6.65
N GLY A 69 -11.89 -15.33 -5.94
CA GLY A 69 -11.78 -16.69 -5.40
C GLY A 69 -10.78 -16.83 -4.25
N PHE A 70 -10.51 -15.73 -3.53
CA PHE A 70 -9.56 -15.73 -2.42
C PHE A 70 -10.15 -16.27 -1.12
N ASP A 71 -11.47 -16.32 -1.00
CA ASP A 71 -12.22 -16.83 0.15
C ASP A 71 -11.89 -18.30 0.47
N SER A 72 -11.76 -19.14 -0.55
CA SER A 72 -11.39 -20.55 -0.39
C SER A 72 -9.91 -20.79 -0.08
N LYS A 73 -9.05 -19.78 -0.28
CA LYS A 73 -7.59 -19.89 -0.15
C LYS A 73 -7.02 -19.15 1.06
N ILE A 74 -7.82 -18.35 1.75
CA ILE A 74 -7.33 -17.41 2.77
C ILE A 74 -6.51 -18.07 3.88
N GLY A 75 -6.87 -19.30 4.28
CA GLY A 75 -6.17 -20.04 5.33
C GLY A 75 -4.73 -20.41 4.98
N GLU A 76 -4.46 -20.66 3.71
CA GLU A 76 -3.14 -21.07 3.21
C GLU A 76 -2.38 -19.91 2.55
N ALA A 77 -3.05 -18.81 2.26
CA ALA A 77 -2.52 -17.70 1.51
C ALA A 77 -1.32 -17.06 2.20
N ARG A 78 -0.27 -16.82 1.43
CA ARG A 78 0.89 -16.03 1.84
C ARG A 78 0.62 -14.57 1.55
N ILE A 79 0.66 -13.73 2.58
CA ILE A 79 0.28 -12.31 2.49
C ILE A 79 1.44 -11.42 2.93
N LEU A 80 1.81 -10.45 2.11
CA LEU A 80 2.76 -9.40 2.41
C LEU A 80 2.03 -8.06 2.56
N ASP A 81 2.22 -7.38 3.67
CA ASP A 81 1.73 -6.01 3.91
C ASP A 81 2.92 -5.04 3.85
N VAL A 82 2.96 -4.22 2.80
CA VAL A 82 3.98 -3.20 2.54
C VAL A 82 3.58 -1.90 3.20
N GLY A 83 4.38 -1.40 4.15
CA GLY A 83 4.03 -0.29 5.02
C GLY A 83 2.95 -0.69 6.02
N CYS A 84 3.17 -1.81 6.70
CA CYS A 84 2.18 -2.47 7.55
C CYS A 84 1.80 -1.65 8.81
N GLY A 85 2.56 -0.62 9.16
CA GLY A 85 2.36 0.13 10.39
C GLY A 85 2.34 -0.78 11.60
N SER A 86 1.34 -0.64 12.47
CA SER A 86 1.12 -1.52 13.64
C SER A 86 0.42 -2.85 13.30
N GLY A 87 0.39 -3.27 12.04
CA GLY A 87 -0.12 -4.57 11.62
C GLY A 87 -1.65 -4.70 11.63
N ILE A 88 -2.39 -3.61 11.51
CA ILE A 88 -3.87 -3.62 11.55
C ILE A 88 -4.46 -4.55 10.50
N TRP A 89 -3.98 -4.50 9.26
CA TRP A 89 -4.50 -5.34 8.19
C TRP A 89 -4.13 -6.81 8.39
N LEU A 90 -2.94 -7.10 8.85
CA LEU A 90 -2.53 -8.48 9.13
C LEU A 90 -3.38 -9.11 10.23
N ARG A 91 -3.72 -8.36 11.31
CA ARG A 91 -4.68 -8.83 12.33
C ARG A 91 -6.06 -9.10 11.74
N LYS A 92 -6.52 -8.25 10.79
CA LYS A 92 -7.81 -8.48 10.11
C LYS A 92 -7.77 -9.74 9.26
N PHE A 93 -6.68 -9.99 8.53
CA PHE A 93 -6.52 -11.24 7.78
C PHE A 93 -6.52 -12.47 8.69
N VAL A 94 -5.88 -12.42 9.85
CA VAL A 94 -5.99 -13.49 10.87
C VAL A 94 -7.43 -13.69 11.31
N HIS A 95 -8.15 -12.60 11.60
CA HIS A 95 -9.56 -12.64 11.97
C HIS A 95 -10.45 -13.26 10.87
N TRP A 96 -10.08 -13.09 9.60
CA TRP A 96 -10.78 -13.69 8.44
C TRP A 96 -10.33 -15.11 8.12
N GLY A 97 -9.42 -15.69 8.91
CA GLY A 97 -9.00 -17.08 8.81
C GLY A 97 -7.62 -17.32 8.19
N ALA A 98 -6.85 -16.27 7.91
CA ALA A 98 -5.48 -16.44 7.44
C ALA A 98 -4.56 -17.00 8.54
N SER A 99 -3.69 -17.94 8.18
CA SER A 99 -2.70 -18.52 9.08
C SER A 99 -1.61 -17.50 9.41
N PRO A 100 -1.37 -17.15 10.70
CA PRO A 100 -0.42 -16.11 11.09
C PRO A 100 1.01 -16.34 10.58
N GLN A 101 1.48 -17.58 10.50
CA GLN A 101 2.80 -17.94 10.00
C GLN A 101 3.00 -17.63 8.50
N ASN A 102 1.93 -17.44 7.74
CA ASN A 102 1.95 -17.08 6.32
C ASN A 102 1.94 -15.57 6.09
N LEU A 103 1.89 -14.78 7.16
CA LEU A 103 1.76 -13.34 7.09
C LEU A 103 3.10 -12.64 7.35
N VAL A 104 3.42 -11.67 6.51
CA VAL A 104 4.63 -10.86 6.62
C VAL A 104 4.25 -9.39 6.55
N GLY A 105 4.74 -8.60 7.48
CA GLY A 105 4.62 -7.15 7.49
C GLY A 105 5.99 -6.48 7.38
N ILE A 106 6.11 -5.48 6.53
CA ILE A 106 7.29 -4.63 6.48
C ILE A 106 6.91 -3.16 6.66
N ASP A 107 7.74 -2.43 7.36
CA ASP A 107 7.60 -0.97 7.50
C ASP A 107 8.98 -0.33 7.62
N LEU A 108 9.07 0.93 7.19
CA LEU A 108 10.29 1.73 7.25
C LEU A 108 10.61 2.17 8.70
N LEU A 109 9.59 2.20 9.57
CA LEU A 109 9.66 2.75 10.92
C LEU A 109 9.79 1.65 11.95
N SER A 110 10.91 1.63 12.70
CA SER A 110 11.20 0.62 13.72
C SER A 110 10.19 0.63 14.87
N GLU A 111 9.73 1.82 15.26
CA GLU A 111 8.72 1.98 16.30
C GLU A 111 7.36 1.36 15.91
N ARG A 112 6.99 1.41 14.63
CA ARG A 112 5.79 0.76 14.12
C ARG A 112 5.91 -0.76 14.13
N ILE A 113 7.09 -1.27 13.79
CA ILE A 113 7.37 -2.70 13.86
C ILE A 113 7.36 -3.20 15.32
N THR A 114 7.90 -2.42 16.24
CA THR A 114 7.85 -2.73 17.68
C THR A 114 6.41 -2.77 18.18
N GLU A 115 5.59 -1.79 17.82
CA GLU A 115 4.16 -1.76 18.12
C GLU A 115 3.45 -2.98 17.50
N ALA A 116 3.69 -3.28 16.22
CA ALA A 116 3.08 -4.43 15.54
C ALA A 116 3.37 -5.75 16.27
N ARG A 117 4.62 -5.96 16.66
CA ARG A 117 5.03 -7.17 17.42
C ARG A 117 4.34 -7.29 18.77
N SER A 118 4.04 -6.17 19.44
CA SER A 118 3.39 -6.19 20.74
C SER A 118 1.89 -6.50 20.71
N VAL A 119 1.22 -6.23 19.57
CA VAL A 119 -0.25 -6.34 19.45
C VAL A 119 -0.73 -7.39 18.45
N CYS A 120 0.19 -8.02 17.72
CA CYS A 120 -0.14 -9.06 16.74
C CYS A 120 0.24 -10.46 17.23
N PRO A 121 -0.35 -11.52 16.68
CA PRO A 121 0.09 -12.90 16.92
C PRO A 121 1.59 -13.06 16.67
N PRO A 122 2.35 -13.73 17.56
CA PRO A 122 3.81 -13.83 17.48
C PRO A 122 4.31 -14.63 16.25
N ALA A 123 3.44 -15.42 15.63
CA ALA A 123 3.76 -16.17 14.42
C ALA A 123 3.80 -15.29 13.15
N ILE A 124 3.31 -14.04 13.19
CA ILE A 124 3.44 -13.10 12.08
C ILE A 124 4.88 -12.58 12.02
N THR A 125 5.48 -12.62 10.83
CA THR A 125 6.83 -12.07 10.64
C THR A 125 6.75 -10.56 10.39
N PHE A 126 7.47 -9.77 11.21
CA PHE A 126 7.61 -8.33 11.02
C PHE A 126 9.07 -7.93 10.80
N ARG A 127 9.33 -7.08 9.78
CA ARG A 127 10.67 -6.58 9.45
C ARG A 127 10.67 -5.06 9.31
N CYS A 128 11.63 -4.39 9.97
CA CYS A 128 11.95 -3.00 9.70
C CYS A 128 12.81 -2.96 8.44
N GLN A 129 12.21 -2.57 7.31
CA GLN A 129 12.86 -2.66 5.99
C GLN A 129 12.29 -1.61 5.05
N ASN A 130 13.17 -1.04 4.20
CA ASN A 130 12.74 -0.19 3.10
C ASN A 130 12.15 -1.07 1.98
N ALA A 131 10.94 -0.75 1.52
CA ALA A 131 10.25 -1.48 0.47
C ALA A 131 10.88 -1.32 -0.93
N THR A 132 11.89 -0.47 -1.07
CA THR A 132 12.69 -0.33 -2.31
C THR A 132 13.62 -1.51 -2.57
N ASP A 133 13.90 -2.31 -1.54
CA ASP A 133 14.67 -3.54 -1.65
C ASP A 133 14.04 -4.65 -0.80
N LEU A 134 13.45 -5.63 -1.46
CA LEU A 134 12.85 -6.81 -0.85
C LEU A 134 13.63 -8.09 -1.17
N THR A 135 14.89 -8.00 -1.62
CA THR A 135 15.71 -9.17 -2.03
C THR A 135 15.80 -10.22 -0.93
N ASN A 136 15.97 -9.79 0.32
CA ASN A 136 16.07 -10.66 1.50
C ASN A 136 14.72 -11.25 1.98
N LEU A 137 13.63 -10.96 1.27
CA LEU A 137 12.32 -11.51 1.56
C LEU A 137 12.01 -12.63 0.56
N ALA A 138 11.61 -13.79 1.04
CA ALA A 138 11.13 -14.86 0.16
C ALA A 138 9.95 -14.36 -0.68
N GLY A 139 9.91 -14.73 -1.97
CA GLY A 139 8.83 -14.36 -2.90
C GLY A 139 7.60 -15.24 -2.79
N ASP A 140 6.79 -15.23 -3.87
CA ASP A 140 5.61 -16.08 -4.06
C ASP A 140 4.47 -15.81 -3.07
N PHE A 141 4.16 -14.51 -2.86
CA PHE A 141 2.98 -14.12 -2.13
C PHE A 141 1.73 -14.21 -3.01
N ASP A 142 0.66 -14.75 -2.45
CA ASP A 142 -0.67 -14.77 -3.08
C ASP A 142 -1.29 -13.38 -3.09
N LEU A 143 -1.00 -12.60 -2.05
CA LEU A 143 -1.49 -11.24 -1.89
C LEU A 143 -0.37 -10.33 -1.39
N VAL A 144 -0.19 -9.20 -2.06
CA VAL A 144 0.65 -8.09 -1.61
C VAL A 144 -0.24 -6.89 -1.35
N LEU A 145 -0.31 -6.44 -0.10
CA LEU A 145 -1.13 -5.30 0.32
C LEU A 145 -0.28 -4.04 0.45
N GLN A 146 -0.81 -2.91 0.05
CA GLN A 146 -0.38 -1.59 0.50
C GLN A 146 -1.58 -0.73 0.89
N SER A 147 -1.45 0.07 1.95
CA SER A 147 -2.49 0.96 2.41
C SER A 147 -1.90 2.31 2.81
N THR A 148 -2.13 3.34 1.99
CA THR A 148 -1.66 4.73 2.18
C THR A 148 -0.14 4.89 2.24
N VAL A 149 0.59 4.06 1.51
CA VAL A 149 2.05 4.10 1.41
C VAL A 149 2.48 5.06 0.31
N PHE A 150 1.98 4.86 -0.90
CA PHE A 150 2.45 5.61 -2.08
C PHE A 150 2.14 7.10 -2.03
N THR A 151 1.06 7.50 -1.38
CA THR A 151 0.76 8.93 -1.15
C THR A 151 1.73 9.60 -0.19
N SER A 152 2.44 8.85 0.65
CA SER A 152 3.48 9.37 1.57
C SER A 152 4.85 9.51 0.92
N ILE A 153 5.04 8.95 -0.27
CA ILE A 153 6.28 9.02 -1.04
C ILE A 153 6.13 10.13 -2.09
N LEU A 154 7.03 11.12 -2.06
CA LEU A 154 7.02 12.21 -3.02
C LEU A 154 7.96 11.94 -4.20
N GLU A 155 8.99 11.11 -4.02
CA GLU A 155 9.96 10.75 -5.04
C GLU A 155 9.38 9.73 -6.04
N PRO A 156 9.18 10.08 -7.34
CA PRO A 156 8.54 9.19 -8.30
C PRO A 156 9.32 7.91 -8.60
N GLN A 157 10.64 7.98 -8.52
CA GLN A 157 11.49 6.80 -8.80
C GLN A 157 11.41 5.79 -7.66
N MET A 158 11.30 6.25 -6.41
CA MET A 158 11.07 5.39 -5.26
C MET A 158 9.73 4.65 -5.38
N LYS A 159 8.66 5.33 -5.82
CA LYS A 159 7.37 4.68 -6.09
C LYS A 159 7.49 3.57 -7.12
N ARG A 160 8.18 3.84 -8.26
CA ARG A 160 8.41 2.82 -9.30
C ARG A 160 9.18 1.63 -8.78
N GLN A 161 10.24 1.88 -8.00
CA GLN A 161 11.03 0.81 -7.41
C GLN A 161 10.19 -0.06 -6.48
N ILE A 162 9.39 0.54 -5.59
CA ILE A 162 8.50 -0.20 -4.69
C ILE A 162 7.45 -1.00 -5.47
N ALA A 163 6.84 -0.42 -6.50
CA ALA A 163 5.87 -1.12 -7.35
C ALA A 163 6.50 -2.35 -8.02
N ASN A 164 7.74 -2.22 -8.54
CA ASN A 164 8.49 -3.34 -9.12
C ASN A 164 8.80 -4.42 -8.07
N GLU A 165 9.20 -4.03 -6.85
CA GLU A 165 9.44 -4.98 -5.77
C GLU A 165 8.16 -5.74 -5.39
N MET A 166 7.02 -5.04 -5.28
CA MET A 166 5.72 -5.67 -5.02
C MET A 166 5.37 -6.70 -6.11
N LEU A 167 5.54 -6.34 -7.38
CA LEU A 167 5.31 -7.27 -8.50
C LEU A 167 6.28 -8.47 -8.47
N ARG A 168 7.56 -8.24 -8.13
CA ARG A 168 8.56 -9.29 -8.06
C ARG A 168 8.27 -10.31 -6.96
N LYS A 169 7.68 -9.86 -5.83
CA LYS A 169 7.29 -10.72 -4.72
C LYS A 169 5.96 -11.42 -4.91
N LEU A 170 5.15 -10.95 -5.84
CA LEU A 170 3.86 -11.51 -6.15
C LEU A 170 4.02 -12.75 -7.06
N ARG A 171 3.37 -13.85 -6.73
CA ARG A 171 3.27 -15.03 -7.61
C ARG A 171 2.49 -14.71 -8.89
N ALA A 172 2.57 -15.59 -9.89
CA ALA A 172 1.98 -15.33 -11.21
C ALA A 172 0.47 -15.08 -11.18
N ASP A 173 -0.28 -15.86 -10.39
CA ASP A 173 -1.73 -15.76 -10.22
C ASP A 173 -2.14 -14.90 -9.00
N GLY A 174 -1.18 -14.28 -8.33
CA GLY A 174 -1.39 -13.43 -7.16
C GLY A 174 -2.01 -12.08 -7.49
N MET A 175 -2.34 -11.33 -6.45
CA MET A 175 -2.93 -10.01 -6.59
C MET A 175 -2.33 -8.99 -5.62
N ILE A 176 -2.26 -7.72 -6.07
CA ILE A 176 -1.94 -6.59 -5.20
C ILE A 176 -3.25 -5.95 -4.78
N VAL A 177 -3.44 -5.74 -3.47
CA VAL A 177 -4.48 -4.89 -2.91
C VAL A 177 -3.94 -3.48 -2.78
N TRP A 178 -4.59 -2.56 -3.47
CA TRP A 178 -4.25 -1.14 -3.47
C TRP A 178 -5.28 -0.35 -2.68
N TYR A 179 -4.84 0.44 -1.69
CA TYR A 179 -5.67 1.45 -1.05
C TYR A 179 -4.88 2.73 -0.83
N ASP A 180 -5.29 3.81 -1.51
CA ASP A 180 -4.67 5.12 -1.34
C ASP A 180 -5.61 6.26 -1.77
N PHE A 181 -5.34 7.49 -1.31
CA PHE A 181 -6.16 8.63 -1.74
C PHE A 181 -5.66 9.21 -3.06
N HIS A 182 -6.61 9.78 -3.83
CA HIS A 182 -6.34 10.32 -5.16
C HIS A 182 -6.53 11.83 -5.25
N VAL A 183 -6.88 12.48 -4.15
CA VAL A 183 -7.11 13.93 -4.05
C VAL A 183 -6.02 14.54 -3.17
N ASN A 184 -5.37 15.60 -3.63
CA ASN A 184 -4.37 16.30 -2.83
C ASN A 184 -5.01 16.94 -1.60
N ASN A 185 -4.29 16.91 -0.47
CA ASN A 185 -4.66 17.66 0.71
C ASN A 185 -3.80 18.93 0.77
N PRO A 186 -4.36 20.11 0.47
CA PRO A 186 -3.57 21.36 0.46
C PRO A 186 -3.01 21.72 1.83
N ALA A 187 -3.61 21.23 2.91
CA ALA A 187 -3.13 21.46 4.27
C ALA A 187 -1.98 20.53 4.69
N ASN A 188 -1.57 19.58 3.84
CA ASN A 188 -0.49 18.64 4.15
C ASN A 188 0.43 18.43 2.95
N PRO A 189 1.52 19.19 2.82
CA PRO A 189 2.46 19.09 1.72
C PRO A 189 3.32 17.80 1.77
N ASN A 190 3.30 17.07 2.87
CA ASN A 190 4.07 15.84 3.05
C ASN A 190 3.43 14.62 2.38
N VAL A 191 2.28 14.79 1.75
CA VAL A 191 1.59 13.70 1.04
C VAL A 191 1.03 14.22 -0.29
N ARG A 192 0.96 13.34 -1.29
CA ARG A 192 0.38 13.63 -2.60
C ARG A 192 -0.57 12.53 -3.03
N GLY A 193 -1.76 12.91 -3.47
CA GLY A 193 -2.75 11.97 -4.02
C GLY A 193 -2.23 11.29 -5.28
N ILE A 194 -2.60 10.02 -5.48
CA ILE A 194 -2.20 9.22 -6.64
C ILE A 194 -3.39 8.96 -7.53
N VAL A 195 -3.36 9.53 -8.73
CA VAL A 195 -4.43 9.38 -9.71
C VAL A 195 -4.33 8.06 -10.46
N ARG A 196 -5.44 7.61 -11.05
CA ARG A 196 -5.50 6.36 -11.83
C ARG A 196 -4.43 6.27 -12.93
N ALA A 197 -4.10 7.37 -13.59
CA ALA A 197 -3.07 7.40 -14.63
C ALA A 197 -1.68 7.06 -14.06
N GLU A 198 -1.35 7.60 -12.87
CA GLU A 198 -0.08 7.30 -12.18
C GLU A 198 -0.03 5.83 -11.74
N ILE A 199 -1.14 5.27 -11.23
CA ILE A 199 -1.21 3.83 -10.89
C ILE A 199 -0.96 2.96 -12.13
N ARG A 200 -1.50 3.31 -13.29
CA ARG A 200 -1.24 2.60 -14.56
C ARG A 200 0.22 2.68 -14.99
N GLN A 201 0.88 3.80 -14.75
CA GLN A 201 2.32 3.95 -15.03
C GLN A 201 3.21 3.14 -14.08
N LEU A 202 2.76 2.93 -12.83
CA LEU A 202 3.46 2.09 -11.86
C LEU A 202 3.30 0.59 -12.17
N PHE A 203 2.19 0.20 -12.82
CA PHE A 203 1.84 -1.20 -13.12
C PHE A 203 1.39 -1.34 -14.58
N PRO A 204 2.29 -1.10 -15.58
CA PRO A 204 1.91 -0.98 -16.99
C PRO A 204 1.32 -2.26 -17.57
N ASP A 205 1.89 -3.42 -17.23
CA ASP A 205 1.49 -4.73 -17.76
C ASP A 205 0.55 -5.48 -16.81
N CYS A 206 -0.35 -4.73 -16.15
CA CYS A 206 -1.26 -5.29 -15.17
C CYS A 206 -2.72 -4.96 -15.47
N ARG A 207 -3.62 -5.88 -15.15
CA ARG A 207 -5.06 -5.60 -15.08
C ARG A 207 -5.36 -4.87 -13.77
N ILE A 208 -5.95 -3.69 -13.88
CA ILE A 208 -6.20 -2.80 -12.73
C ILE A 208 -7.70 -2.55 -12.60
N HIS A 209 -8.28 -3.03 -11.50
CA HIS A 209 -9.65 -2.75 -11.08
C HIS A 209 -9.63 -1.82 -9.87
N LEU A 210 -10.15 -0.60 -9.99
CA LEU A 210 -10.20 0.41 -8.93
C LEU A 210 -11.62 0.90 -8.72
N GLU A 211 -12.06 0.93 -7.47
CA GLU A 211 -13.29 1.57 -7.03
C GLU A 211 -13.00 2.78 -6.14
N LYS A 212 -13.80 3.83 -6.27
CA LYS A 212 -13.75 4.97 -5.35
C LYS A 212 -14.56 4.68 -4.10
N LEU A 213 -13.97 4.99 -2.95
CA LEU A 213 -14.63 4.90 -1.65
C LEU A 213 -14.07 5.94 -0.68
N THR A 214 -14.60 5.94 0.54
CA THR A 214 -14.25 6.86 1.61
C THR A 214 -14.68 8.29 1.29
N LEU A 215 -15.81 8.68 1.83
CA LEU A 215 -16.35 10.05 1.71
C LEU A 215 -15.29 11.07 2.16
N ALA A 216 -15.16 12.14 1.40
CA ALA A 216 -14.21 13.22 1.67
C ALA A 216 -14.24 13.62 3.15
N PRO A 217 -13.11 13.60 3.90
CA PRO A 217 -13.10 13.83 5.34
C PRO A 217 -13.77 15.15 5.80
N PRO A 218 -13.67 16.26 5.06
CA PRO A 218 -14.37 17.49 5.41
C PRO A 218 -15.91 17.37 5.42
N LEU A 219 -16.45 16.50 4.56
CA LEU A 219 -17.88 16.19 4.52
C LEU A 219 -18.23 15.06 5.49
N GLY A 220 -17.42 14.01 5.49
CA GLY A 220 -17.71 12.79 6.21
C GLY A 220 -17.75 12.98 7.72
N ARG A 221 -16.82 13.75 8.28
CA ARG A 221 -16.72 13.94 9.74
C ARG A 221 -17.96 14.58 10.37
N PRO A 222 -18.45 15.75 9.92
CA PRO A 222 -19.66 16.33 10.50
C PRO A 222 -20.89 15.46 10.26
N ILE A 223 -21.02 14.88 9.07
CA ILE A 223 -22.18 14.07 8.70
C ILE A 223 -22.25 12.78 9.51
N ALA A 224 -21.14 12.08 9.71
CA ALA A 224 -21.10 10.84 10.47
C ALA A 224 -21.54 11.00 11.93
N ARG A 225 -21.30 12.17 12.52
CA ARG A 225 -21.72 12.49 13.90
C ARG A 225 -23.22 12.71 14.02
N VAL A 226 -23.87 13.09 12.92
CA VAL A 226 -25.31 13.39 12.90
C VAL A 226 -26.12 12.19 12.38
N SER A 227 -25.66 11.55 11.30
CA SER A 227 -26.39 10.45 10.67
C SER A 227 -25.48 9.50 9.91
N HIS A 228 -25.40 8.25 10.39
CA HIS A 228 -24.71 7.17 9.69
C HIS A 228 -25.40 6.82 8.35
N GLY A 229 -26.75 6.93 8.28
CA GLY A 229 -27.49 6.68 7.05
C GLY A 229 -27.15 7.69 5.96
N LEU A 230 -27.11 8.97 6.31
CA LEU A 230 -26.72 10.04 5.38
C LEU A 230 -25.25 9.90 4.93
N TYR A 231 -24.33 9.55 5.86
CA TYR A 231 -22.95 9.26 5.50
C TYR A 231 -22.87 8.16 4.43
N ARG A 232 -23.59 7.04 4.62
CA ARG A 232 -23.62 5.92 3.67
C ARG A 232 -24.23 6.31 2.33
N ALA A 233 -25.31 7.09 2.33
CA ALA A 233 -25.93 7.59 1.10
C ALA A 233 -24.96 8.47 0.30
N LEU A 234 -24.24 9.38 0.97
CA LEU A 234 -23.24 10.24 0.32
C LEU A 234 -21.99 9.48 -0.11
N SER A 235 -21.54 8.48 0.63
CA SER A 235 -20.39 7.64 0.23
C SER A 235 -20.68 6.76 -1.00
N ALA A 236 -21.96 6.57 -1.34
CA ALA A 236 -22.34 5.93 -2.60
C ALA A 236 -22.12 6.84 -3.82
N ILE A 237 -22.07 8.17 -3.65
CA ILE A 237 -21.82 9.16 -4.68
C ILE A 237 -20.31 9.24 -4.95
N LYS A 238 -19.82 8.49 -5.95
CA LYS A 238 -18.40 8.30 -6.23
C LYS A 238 -17.55 9.56 -6.42
N PRO A 239 -18.05 10.67 -7.00
CA PRO A 239 -17.32 11.94 -7.04
C PRO A 239 -16.97 12.52 -5.66
N LEU A 240 -17.75 12.22 -4.61
CA LEU A 240 -17.49 12.69 -3.25
C LEU A 240 -16.47 11.84 -2.49
N CYS A 241 -16.01 10.74 -3.09
CA CYS A 241 -15.05 9.82 -2.48
C CYS A 241 -13.61 10.18 -2.87
N THR A 242 -12.69 10.06 -1.92
CA THR A 242 -11.31 10.53 -2.05
C THR A 242 -10.27 9.43 -2.17
N HIS A 243 -10.64 8.17 -1.99
CA HIS A 243 -9.69 7.04 -2.05
C HIS A 243 -10.03 6.09 -3.18
N TYR A 244 -9.01 5.37 -3.67
CA TYR A 244 -9.17 4.17 -4.47
C TYR A 244 -8.92 2.94 -3.60
N LEU A 245 -9.80 1.96 -3.68
CA LEU A 245 -9.52 0.57 -3.32
C LEU A 245 -9.54 -0.24 -4.60
N GLY A 246 -8.61 -1.18 -4.75
CA GLY A 246 -8.62 -2.00 -5.96
C GLY A 246 -7.70 -3.19 -5.91
N ILE A 247 -7.83 -3.97 -6.97
CA ILE A 247 -7.02 -5.16 -7.23
C ILE A 247 -6.20 -4.92 -8.49
N ILE A 248 -4.90 -5.24 -8.40
CA ILE A 248 -3.95 -5.20 -9.52
C ILE A 248 -3.40 -6.62 -9.69
N ARG A 249 -3.42 -7.15 -10.92
CA ARG A 249 -2.95 -8.50 -11.25
C ARG A 249 -2.07 -8.46 -12.48
N LYS A 250 -1.05 -9.32 -12.50
CA LYS A 250 -0.28 -9.57 -13.73
C LYS A 250 -1.21 -10.06 -14.86
N VAL A 251 -0.86 -9.71 -16.10
CA VAL A 251 -1.57 -10.20 -17.32
C VAL A 251 -1.03 -11.56 -17.70
#